data_d2e52ac3e1ebe4c3eb34c0c1f98f9d82
#
_entry.id   d2e52ac3e1ebe4c3eb34c0c1f98f9d82
#
_cell.length_a   1.000
_cell.length_b   1.000
_cell.length_c   1.000
_cell.angle_alpha   90.00
_cell.angle_beta   90.00
_cell.angle_gamma   90.00
#
_symmetry.space_group_name_H-M   'P 1'
#
loop_
_entity.id
_entity.type
_entity.pdbx_description
1 polymer ?
#
loop_
_entity_poly.entity_id
_entity_poly.type
_entity_poly.pdbx_seq_one_letter_code
_entity_poly.pdbx_strand_id
1 'polypeptide(L)'
;MKLVKHCLCYVALIGLANGAYAQINTINSAFVTPRFYNDVPGATVSSINDYPSFIAFSESGVSQATGFANRALWQFSSTGTNAYQIQNGQYFNVSMNLTLTGNPITPRKEAGFLFSTASNGDIQFFVNTDGHEVVQTGGISFYSFNVNNGITYNSGNTINLGMSYFLDGNGKNALRFWANGVASPVFEFGPTVGSGGLDIGNGSQLGGYFQIQNAPSDPSNGGDALFSGISISVIPEPSVFALLGLGMLALVFRYRR
;
A
#
# COMPACT_ATOMS: atom_id res chain seq x y z
N MET A 1 46.08 -30.07 12.78
CA MET A 1 45.28 -30.39 11.58
C MET A 1 43.77 -30.61 11.84
N LYS A 2 43.30 -30.70 13.08
CA LYS A 2 41.87 -30.86 13.40
C LYS A 2 41.08 -29.52 13.46
N LEU A 3 41.72 -28.39 13.72
CA LEU A 3 41.04 -27.08 13.88
C LEU A 3 40.55 -26.46 12.54
N VAL A 4 41.26 -26.75 11.44
CA VAL A 4 40.91 -26.17 10.11
C VAL A 4 39.65 -26.78 9.53
N LYS A 5 39.35 -28.05 9.83
CA LYS A 5 38.13 -28.71 9.30
C LYS A 5 36.84 -28.17 9.93
N HIS A 6 36.90 -27.68 11.17
CA HIS A 6 35.70 -27.10 11.82
C HIS A 6 35.40 -25.69 11.36
N CYS A 7 36.41 -24.89 10.98
CA CYS A 7 36.19 -23.55 10.44
C CYS A 7 35.48 -23.55 9.07
N LEU A 8 35.78 -24.52 8.19
CA LEU A 8 35.17 -24.60 6.87
C LEU A 8 33.67 -24.95 6.93
N CYS A 9 33.27 -25.81 7.90
CA CYS A 9 31.84 -26.11 8.07
C CYS A 9 31.03 -24.91 8.58
N TYR A 10 31.60 -24.03 9.40
CA TYR A 10 30.92 -22.85 9.91
C TYR A 10 30.75 -21.76 8.84
N VAL A 11 31.73 -21.60 7.96
CA VAL A 11 31.63 -20.64 6.83
C VAL A 11 30.58 -21.10 5.80
N ALA A 12 30.48 -22.42 5.57
CA ALA A 12 29.46 -22.97 4.67
C ALA A 12 28.01 -22.82 5.22
N LEU A 13 27.82 -22.94 6.54
CA LEU A 13 26.51 -22.73 7.14
C LEU A 13 26.05 -21.25 7.12
N ILE A 14 26.97 -20.30 7.24
CA ILE A 14 26.67 -18.87 7.17
C ILE A 14 26.33 -18.46 5.73
N GLY A 15 26.95 -19.11 4.73
CA GLY A 15 26.67 -18.86 3.31
C GLY A 15 25.30 -19.35 2.84
N LEU A 16 24.73 -20.36 3.48
CA LEU A 16 23.42 -20.91 3.11
C LEU A 16 22.23 -20.16 3.73
N ALA A 17 22.46 -19.33 4.76
CA ALA A 17 21.41 -18.55 5.42
C ALA A 17 20.99 -17.28 4.66
N ASN A 18 21.71 -16.89 3.60
CA ASN A 18 21.38 -15.68 2.81
C ASN A 18 20.41 -15.92 1.63
N GLY A 19 19.80 -17.10 1.56
CA GLY A 19 19.13 -17.57 0.34
C GLY A 19 17.60 -17.46 0.28
N ALA A 20 16.92 -16.82 1.21
CA ALA A 20 15.46 -16.87 1.20
C ALA A 20 14.75 -15.58 1.65
N TYR A 21 15.26 -14.43 1.27
CA TYR A 21 14.46 -13.23 1.38
C TYR A 21 13.83 -12.96 0.02
N ALA A 22 12.52 -13.16 -0.09
CA ALA A 22 11.77 -12.68 -1.23
C ALA A 22 11.81 -11.14 -1.21
N GLN A 23 12.79 -10.59 -1.92
CA GLN A 23 12.94 -9.14 -2.04
C GLN A 23 11.82 -8.61 -2.92
N ILE A 24 11.07 -7.60 -2.43
CA ILE A 24 10.24 -6.73 -3.27
C ILE A 24 11.12 -5.86 -4.21
N ASN A 25 12.41 -6.09 -4.27
CA ASN A 25 13.39 -5.34 -5.07
C ASN A 25 13.15 -5.35 -6.58
N THR A 26 12.08 -5.97 -7.03
CA THR A 26 11.69 -6.06 -8.44
C THR A 26 10.55 -5.11 -8.80
N ILE A 27 10.02 -4.30 -7.87
CA ILE A 27 9.02 -3.29 -8.20
C ILE A 27 9.74 -2.09 -8.83
N ASN A 28 9.64 -2.00 -10.13
CA ASN A 28 10.28 -0.95 -10.93
C ASN A 28 9.31 -0.29 -11.93
N SER A 29 8.04 -0.62 -11.85
CA SER A 29 7.00 -0.19 -12.77
C SER A 29 5.65 -0.10 -12.07
N ALA A 30 4.65 0.39 -12.78
CA ALA A 30 3.25 0.33 -12.39
C ALA A 30 2.40 -0.24 -13.52
N PHE A 31 1.40 -1.04 -13.16
CA PHE A 31 0.34 -1.51 -14.04
C PHE A 31 -0.88 -0.62 -13.87
N VAL A 32 -1.40 -0.06 -14.95
CA VAL A 32 -2.53 0.88 -14.92
C VAL A 32 -3.76 0.25 -15.56
N THR A 33 -4.88 0.34 -14.87
CA THR A 33 -6.21 -0.08 -15.34
C THR A 33 -7.14 1.13 -15.35
N PRO A 34 -7.29 1.84 -16.48
CA PRO A 34 -8.07 3.10 -16.56
C PRO A 34 -9.56 2.91 -16.28
N ARG A 35 -10.07 1.70 -16.39
CA ARG A 35 -11.49 1.36 -16.20
C ARG A 35 -11.62 0.06 -15.39
N PHE A 36 -11.50 0.15 -14.08
CA PHE A 36 -11.75 -0.98 -13.17
C PHE A 36 -13.25 -1.12 -12.91
N TYR A 37 -13.93 -0.02 -12.53
CA TYR A 37 -15.39 0.12 -12.61
C TYR A 37 -15.72 1.08 -13.74
N ASN A 38 -16.76 0.76 -14.49
CA ASN A 38 -17.20 1.53 -15.66
C ASN A 38 -18.73 1.58 -15.73
N ASP A 39 -19.35 2.07 -14.65
CA ASP A 39 -20.79 2.19 -14.58
C ASP A 39 -21.32 3.32 -15.48
N VAL A 40 -20.42 4.25 -15.87
CA VAL A 40 -20.70 5.38 -16.75
C VAL A 40 -19.78 5.30 -17.98
N PRO A 41 -20.05 4.37 -18.92
CA PRO A 41 -19.13 4.07 -20.04
C PRO A 41 -18.99 5.20 -21.06
N GLY A 42 -19.90 6.18 -21.07
CA GLY A 42 -19.83 7.37 -21.93
C GLY A 42 -18.80 8.41 -21.47
N ALA A 43 -18.27 8.30 -20.26
CA ALA A 43 -17.25 9.21 -19.75
C ALA A 43 -15.91 9.02 -20.46
N THR A 44 -15.15 10.11 -20.60
CA THR A 44 -13.80 10.09 -21.18
C THR A 44 -12.76 9.96 -20.06
N VAL A 45 -11.86 9.00 -20.17
CA VAL A 45 -10.73 8.84 -19.26
C VAL A 45 -9.41 8.89 -20.02
N SER A 46 -8.42 9.52 -19.41
CA SER A 46 -7.01 9.43 -19.82
C SER A 46 -6.13 9.08 -18.62
N SER A 47 -4.98 8.47 -18.90
CA SER A 47 -4.00 8.15 -17.88
C SER A 47 -2.59 8.36 -18.41
N ILE A 48 -1.68 8.75 -17.51
CA ILE A 48 -0.25 8.85 -17.76
C ILE A 48 0.44 7.98 -16.71
N ASN A 49 1.37 7.14 -17.15
CA ASN A 49 2.17 6.30 -16.27
C ASN A 49 3.65 6.62 -16.50
N ASP A 50 4.22 7.44 -15.65
CA ASP A 50 5.65 7.79 -15.61
C ASP A 50 6.24 7.37 -14.25
N TYR A 51 5.92 6.15 -13.84
CA TYR A 51 6.40 5.58 -12.58
C TYR A 51 7.94 5.49 -12.56
N PRO A 52 8.63 5.84 -11.48
CA PRO A 52 8.11 6.22 -10.16
C PRO A 52 7.85 7.72 -9.99
N SER A 53 8.11 8.54 -11.02
CA SER A 53 7.97 10.00 -10.93
C SER A 53 6.54 10.38 -10.60
N PHE A 54 5.60 9.93 -11.44
CA PHE A 54 4.17 10.13 -11.22
C PHE A 54 3.29 9.17 -12.02
N ILE A 55 2.03 9.09 -11.57
CA ILE A 55 0.89 8.49 -12.30
C ILE A 55 -0.24 9.50 -12.22
N ALA A 56 -0.92 9.74 -13.35
CA ALA A 56 -2.02 10.67 -13.39
C ALA A 56 -3.24 10.04 -14.07
N PHE A 57 -4.42 10.40 -13.57
CA PHE A 57 -5.71 10.12 -14.20
C PHE A 57 -6.46 11.44 -14.39
N SER A 58 -7.13 11.56 -15.53
CA SER A 58 -8.09 12.62 -15.80
C SER A 58 -9.36 12.00 -16.36
N GLU A 59 -10.50 12.36 -15.81
CA GLU A 59 -11.79 11.84 -16.23
C GLU A 59 -12.85 12.95 -16.28
N SER A 60 -13.69 12.91 -17.31
CA SER A 60 -14.75 13.90 -17.52
C SER A 60 -16.01 13.28 -18.11
N GLY A 61 -17.15 13.96 -17.95
CA GLY A 61 -18.42 13.50 -18.47
C GLY A 61 -18.98 12.29 -17.71
N VAL A 62 -18.69 12.14 -16.41
CA VAL A 62 -19.23 11.07 -15.57
C VAL A 62 -20.67 11.43 -15.19
N SER A 63 -21.55 11.41 -16.20
CA SER A 63 -22.94 11.85 -16.13
C SER A 63 -23.82 11.00 -17.05
N GLN A 64 -24.56 10.08 -16.44
CA GLN A 64 -25.53 9.24 -17.13
C GLN A 64 -26.76 9.02 -16.26
N ALA A 65 -27.87 8.63 -16.88
CA ALA A 65 -29.13 8.39 -16.15
C ALA A 65 -29.05 7.28 -15.10
N THR A 66 -28.10 6.35 -15.24
CA THR A 66 -27.91 5.21 -14.34
C THR A 66 -26.42 4.99 -14.10
N GLY A 67 -26.11 4.21 -13.08
CA GLY A 67 -24.72 3.92 -12.69
C GLY A 67 -24.35 4.63 -11.40
N PHE A 68 -23.34 4.10 -10.71
CA PHE A 68 -22.87 4.64 -9.43
C PHE A 68 -21.60 5.47 -9.60
N ALA A 69 -20.56 4.87 -10.20
CA ALA A 69 -19.23 5.50 -10.28
C ALA A 69 -18.38 4.89 -11.40
N ASN A 70 -17.35 5.62 -11.78
CA ASN A 70 -16.20 5.06 -12.49
C ASN A 70 -15.00 5.03 -11.57
N ARG A 71 -14.16 4.00 -11.71
CA ARG A 71 -12.91 3.84 -10.95
C ARG A 71 -11.76 3.45 -11.87
N ALA A 72 -10.65 4.16 -11.76
CA ALA A 72 -9.36 3.81 -12.33
C ALA A 72 -8.42 3.30 -11.24
N LEU A 73 -7.51 2.40 -11.59
CA LEU A 73 -6.48 1.85 -10.69
C LEU A 73 -5.09 1.98 -11.30
N TRP A 74 -4.12 2.08 -10.43
CA TRP A 74 -2.75 1.68 -10.71
C TRP A 74 -2.24 0.76 -9.60
N GLN A 75 -1.36 -0.16 -9.93
CA GLN A 75 -0.83 -1.14 -9.00
C GLN A 75 0.68 -1.28 -9.21
N PHE A 76 1.42 -1.50 -8.14
CA PHE A 76 2.85 -1.81 -8.27
C PHE A 76 3.06 -3.02 -9.17
N SER A 77 4.13 -2.98 -9.95
CA SER A 77 4.45 -4.00 -10.94
C SER A 77 5.96 -4.20 -11.06
N SER A 78 6.36 -5.40 -11.46
CA SER A 78 7.73 -5.70 -11.87
C SER A 78 7.90 -5.71 -13.39
N THR A 79 6.81 -5.71 -14.15
CA THR A 79 6.83 -5.86 -15.61
C THR A 79 6.08 -4.74 -16.35
N GLY A 80 5.25 -3.97 -15.63
CA GLY A 80 4.33 -2.99 -16.21
C GLY A 80 3.05 -3.60 -16.80
N THR A 81 2.93 -4.92 -16.87
CA THR A 81 1.80 -5.61 -17.52
C THR A 81 0.85 -6.30 -16.55
N ASN A 82 1.31 -6.59 -15.35
CA ASN A 82 0.53 -7.25 -14.31
C ASN A 82 0.86 -6.64 -12.94
N ALA A 83 -0.12 -6.65 -12.03
CA ALA A 83 0.08 -6.25 -10.65
C ALA A 83 1.08 -7.18 -9.94
N TYR A 84 1.97 -6.59 -9.14
CA TYR A 84 2.85 -7.35 -8.26
C TYR A 84 2.03 -8.07 -7.20
N GLN A 85 2.34 -9.34 -6.99
CA GLN A 85 1.65 -10.20 -6.04
C GLN A 85 2.43 -10.24 -4.72
N ILE A 86 1.97 -9.49 -3.72
CA ILE A 86 2.57 -9.48 -2.38
C ILE A 86 2.25 -10.80 -1.70
N GLN A 87 3.29 -11.43 -1.15
CA GLN A 87 3.16 -12.68 -0.41
C GLN A 87 3.01 -12.40 1.09
N ASN A 88 2.41 -13.34 1.80
CA ASN A 88 2.36 -13.26 3.25
C ASN A 88 3.77 -13.16 3.84
N GLY A 89 3.96 -12.31 4.85
CA GLY A 89 5.28 -12.04 5.44
C GLY A 89 6.16 -11.06 4.65
N GLN A 90 5.71 -10.56 3.51
CA GLN A 90 6.39 -9.46 2.83
C GLN A 90 5.94 -8.11 3.40
N TYR A 91 6.68 -7.61 4.37
CA TYR A 91 6.41 -6.33 5.00
C TYR A 91 6.95 -5.17 4.17
N PHE A 92 6.24 -4.02 4.21
CA PHE A 92 6.60 -2.87 3.38
C PHE A 92 6.24 -1.53 4.04
N ASN A 93 6.93 -0.48 3.59
CA ASN A 93 6.51 0.91 3.71
C ASN A 93 6.22 1.44 2.31
N VAL A 94 5.14 2.17 2.17
CA VAL A 94 4.78 2.87 0.94
C VAL A 94 4.38 4.30 1.25
N SER A 95 4.74 5.21 0.36
CA SER A 95 4.32 6.62 0.44
C SER A 95 4.14 7.24 -0.93
N MET A 96 3.31 8.27 -1.00
CA MET A 96 3.11 9.09 -2.18
C MET A 96 2.59 10.48 -1.81
N ASN A 97 2.80 11.44 -2.68
CA ASN A 97 2.08 12.70 -2.68
C ASN A 97 0.87 12.57 -3.61
N LEU A 98 -0.28 12.97 -3.14
CA LEU A 98 -1.54 12.92 -3.87
C LEU A 98 -2.12 14.31 -4.02
N THR A 99 -2.49 14.67 -5.25
CA THR A 99 -3.31 15.84 -5.56
C THR A 99 -4.59 15.36 -6.27
N LEU A 100 -5.74 15.61 -5.66
CA LEU A 100 -7.06 15.27 -6.19
C LEU A 100 -7.85 16.54 -6.47
N THR A 101 -8.32 16.69 -7.69
CA THR A 101 -9.13 17.85 -8.11
C THR A 101 -10.49 17.37 -8.59
N GLY A 102 -11.55 17.99 -8.08
CA GLY A 102 -12.93 17.73 -8.53
C GLY A 102 -13.50 18.91 -9.28
N ASN A 103 -14.22 18.66 -10.36
CA ASN A 103 -14.97 19.66 -11.10
C ASN A 103 -16.32 19.06 -11.57
N PRO A 104 -17.45 19.45 -10.94
CA PRO A 104 -17.53 20.18 -9.66
C PRO A 104 -16.96 19.39 -8.49
N ILE A 105 -16.85 19.99 -7.31
CA ILE A 105 -16.32 19.31 -6.11
C ILE A 105 -17.28 18.16 -5.69
N THR A 106 -18.57 18.39 -5.86
CA THR A 106 -19.63 17.40 -5.63
C THR A 106 -20.25 16.96 -6.95
N PRO A 107 -20.66 15.71 -7.12
CA PRO A 107 -20.57 14.61 -6.15
C PRO A 107 -19.15 14.19 -5.90
N ARG A 108 -18.97 13.33 -4.91
CA ARG A 108 -17.68 12.85 -4.39
C ARG A 108 -16.75 12.37 -5.49
N LYS A 109 -15.51 12.87 -5.44
CA LYS A 109 -14.35 12.25 -6.06
C LYS A 109 -13.43 11.82 -4.94
N GLU A 110 -12.81 10.67 -5.10
CA GLU A 110 -11.88 10.13 -4.11
C GLU A 110 -10.66 9.51 -4.77
N ALA A 111 -9.53 9.64 -4.12
CA ALA A 111 -8.28 9.01 -4.56
C ALA A 111 -7.40 8.68 -3.35
N GLY A 112 -6.57 7.65 -3.49
CA GLY A 112 -5.69 7.22 -2.43
C GLY A 112 -5.08 5.86 -2.70
N PHE A 113 -4.60 5.22 -1.64
CA PHE A 113 -4.14 3.84 -1.69
C PHE A 113 -5.29 2.86 -1.73
N LEU A 114 -5.09 1.80 -2.51
CA LEU A 114 -5.89 0.58 -2.49
C LEU A 114 -4.96 -0.60 -2.21
N PHE A 115 -5.18 -1.27 -1.10
CA PHE A 115 -4.53 -2.52 -0.76
C PHE A 115 -5.55 -3.65 -0.80
N SER A 116 -5.58 -4.36 -1.91
CA SER A 116 -6.46 -5.51 -2.14
C SER A 116 -5.81 -6.74 -1.53
N THR A 117 -6.27 -7.13 -0.35
CA THR A 117 -5.75 -8.32 0.33
C THR A 117 -6.48 -9.57 -0.14
N ALA A 118 -5.75 -10.67 -0.29
CA ALA A 118 -6.33 -11.93 -0.74
C ALA A 118 -7.27 -12.57 0.31
N SER A 119 -7.11 -12.22 1.59
CA SER A 119 -7.87 -12.84 2.70
C SER A 119 -8.92 -11.94 3.32
N ASN A 120 -8.78 -10.61 3.23
CA ASN A 120 -9.60 -9.67 4.03
C ASN A 120 -10.27 -8.57 3.19
N GLY A 121 -10.24 -8.71 1.86
CA GLY A 121 -10.81 -7.72 0.96
C GLY A 121 -9.98 -6.44 0.85
N ASP A 122 -10.60 -5.40 0.34
CA ASP A 122 -9.95 -4.14 0.04
C ASP A 122 -9.81 -3.26 1.27
N ILE A 123 -8.61 -2.73 1.47
CA ILE A 123 -8.31 -1.68 2.44
C ILE A 123 -8.02 -0.42 1.64
N GLN A 124 -8.74 0.66 1.94
CA GLN A 124 -8.64 1.94 1.25
C GLN A 124 -8.13 3.01 2.22
N PHE A 125 -7.16 3.80 1.78
CA PHE A 125 -6.71 4.98 2.50
C PHE A 125 -6.68 6.16 1.53
N PHE A 126 -7.61 7.09 1.68
CA PHE A 126 -7.93 8.08 0.65
C PHE A 126 -8.32 9.44 1.19
N VAL A 127 -8.38 10.39 0.29
CA VAL A 127 -9.01 11.70 0.45
C VAL A 127 -10.21 11.83 -0.48
N ASN A 128 -11.15 12.73 -0.15
CA ASN A 128 -12.26 13.07 -1.02
C ASN A 128 -12.44 14.58 -1.19
N THR A 129 -13.23 14.96 -2.20
CA THR A 129 -13.42 16.36 -2.57
C THR A 129 -14.57 17.03 -1.84
N ASP A 130 -15.59 16.29 -1.40
CA ASP A 130 -16.85 16.82 -0.88
C ASP A 130 -16.95 16.85 0.64
N GLY A 131 -16.23 15.98 1.33
CA GLY A 131 -16.25 15.85 2.79
C GLY A 131 -15.01 16.36 3.49
N HIS A 132 -13.99 16.84 2.76
CA HIS A 132 -12.68 17.21 3.32
C HIS A 132 -12.02 16.07 4.12
N GLU A 133 -12.40 14.84 3.82
CA GLU A 133 -12.01 13.66 4.59
C GLU A 133 -10.62 13.17 4.19
N VAL A 134 -9.90 12.68 5.20
CA VAL A 134 -8.69 11.86 5.06
C VAL A 134 -8.94 10.63 5.90
N VAL A 135 -9.30 9.52 5.25
CA VAL A 135 -9.86 8.36 5.96
C VAL A 135 -9.25 7.05 5.48
N GLN A 136 -9.21 6.10 6.42
CA GLN A 136 -8.93 4.70 6.16
C GLN A 136 -10.18 3.88 6.44
N THR A 137 -10.50 2.93 5.54
CA THR A 137 -11.69 2.06 5.61
C THR A 137 -11.46 0.72 4.90
N GLY A 138 -12.43 -0.18 5.03
CA GLY A 138 -12.39 -1.52 4.44
C GLY A 138 -11.54 -2.50 5.25
N GLY A 139 -11.73 -3.78 5.16
CA GLY A 139 -10.91 -4.87 5.74
C GLY A 139 -10.44 -4.77 7.21
N ILE A 140 -10.35 -3.55 7.75
CA ILE A 140 -9.94 -3.21 9.13
C ILE A 140 -10.83 -2.09 9.69
N SER A 141 -10.68 -1.77 10.99
CA SER A 141 -11.48 -0.72 11.64
C SER A 141 -11.32 0.64 10.97
N PHE A 142 -12.42 1.35 10.79
CA PHE A 142 -12.44 2.70 10.23
C PHE A 142 -11.62 3.68 11.07
N TYR A 143 -10.88 4.57 10.40
CA TYR A 143 -10.17 5.68 11.04
C TYR A 143 -10.22 6.94 10.19
N SER A 144 -10.48 8.07 10.85
CA SER A 144 -10.59 9.38 10.22
C SER A 144 -9.55 10.32 10.78
N PHE A 145 -8.61 10.76 9.94
CA PHE A 145 -7.59 11.74 10.32
C PHE A 145 -8.17 13.13 10.55
N ASN A 146 -9.23 13.51 9.82
CA ASN A 146 -9.86 14.80 10.03
C ASN A 146 -10.57 14.87 11.39
N VAL A 147 -11.23 13.81 11.83
CA VAL A 147 -11.90 13.75 13.14
C VAL A 147 -10.90 13.62 14.28
N ASN A 148 -9.91 12.73 14.14
CA ASN A 148 -9.02 12.36 15.24
C ASN A 148 -7.78 13.26 15.35
N ASN A 149 -7.32 13.88 14.24
CA ASN A 149 -6.07 14.63 14.16
C ASN A 149 -6.23 16.04 13.59
N GLY A 150 -7.42 16.42 13.12
CA GLY A 150 -7.66 17.72 12.48
C GLY A 150 -7.04 17.86 11.09
N ILE A 151 -6.63 16.75 10.45
CA ILE A 151 -6.06 16.77 9.10
C ILE A 151 -7.20 16.70 8.10
N THR A 152 -7.40 17.77 7.36
CA THR A 152 -8.44 17.89 6.33
C THR A 152 -7.81 17.98 4.95
N TYR A 153 -8.58 17.62 3.93
CA TYR A 153 -8.19 17.73 2.54
C TYR A 153 -9.10 18.73 1.80
N ASN A 154 -8.50 19.60 1.00
CA ASN A 154 -9.24 20.46 0.08
C ASN A 154 -8.84 20.13 -1.36
N SER A 155 -9.85 20.05 -2.24
CA SER A 155 -9.67 19.77 -3.67
C SER A 155 -8.59 20.67 -4.29
N GLY A 156 -7.64 20.06 -5.00
CA GLY A 156 -6.49 20.72 -5.60
C GLY A 156 -5.26 20.89 -4.70
N ASN A 157 -5.37 20.62 -3.41
CA ASN A 157 -4.19 20.59 -2.53
C ASN A 157 -3.42 19.27 -2.69
N THR A 158 -2.14 19.32 -2.36
CA THR A 158 -1.31 18.12 -2.26
C THR A 158 -1.26 17.63 -0.82
N ILE A 159 -1.44 16.33 -0.61
CA ILE A 159 -1.28 15.66 0.68
C ILE A 159 -0.27 14.51 0.55
N ASN A 160 0.57 14.32 1.57
CA ASN A 160 1.41 13.14 1.67
C ASN A 160 0.67 12.03 2.40
N LEU A 161 0.51 10.88 1.74
CA LEU A 161 -0.07 9.67 2.30
C LEU A 161 0.99 8.57 2.40
N GLY A 162 0.93 7.80 3.47
CA GLY A 162 1.80 6.66 3.68
C GLY A 162 1.10 5.50 4.36
N MET A 163 1.60 4.30 4.13
CA MET A 163 1.11 3.07 4.76
C MET A 163 2.28 2.13 5.02
N SER A 164 2.27 1.49 6.19
CA SER A 164 3.17 0.36 6.49
C SER A 164 2.39 -0.88 6.82
N TYR A 165 2.86 -1.99 6.27
CA TYR A 165 2.50 -3.33 6.71
C TYR A 165 3.73 -3.94 7.37
N PHE A 166 3.62 -4.39 8.61
CA PHE A 166 4.75 -4.81 9.44
C PHE A 166 4.35 -5.80 10.53
N LEU A 167 5.36 -6.45 11.11
CA LEU A 167 5.18 -7.24 12.32
C LEU A 167 5.29 -6.33 13.54
N ASP A 168 4.27 -6.30 14.39
CA ASP A 168 4.28 -5.50 15.61
C ASP A 168 5.14 -6.12 16.72
N GLY A 169 5.25 -5.40 17.86
CA GLY A 169 6.02 -5.87 19.02
C GLY A 169 5.47 -7.15 19.68
N ASN A 170 4.25 -7.57 19.36
CA ASN A 170 3.61 -8.79 19.85
C ASN A 170 3.70 -9.94 18.84
N GLY A 171 4.38 -9.74 17.72
CA GLY A 171 4.50 -10.71 16.65
C GLY A 171 3.22 -10.85 15.80
N LYS A 172 2.39 -9.81 15.76
CA LYS A 172 1.20 -9.78 14.92
C LYS A 172 1.41 -8.91 13.70
N ASN A 173 0.84 -9.32 12.59
CA ASN A 173 0.78 -8.49 11.40
C ASN A 173 -0.09 -7.26 11.68
N ALA A 174 0.36 -6.10 11.25
CA ALA A 174 -0.29 -4.83 11.53
C ALA A 174 -0.13 -3.84 10.38
N LEU A 175 -1.07 -2.91 10.31
CA LEU A 175 -1.02 -1.74 9.44
C LEU A 175 -0.94 -0.46 10.27
N ARG A 176 -0.28 0.54 9.71
CA ARG A 176 -0.29 1.92 10.17
C ARG A 176 -0.34 2.84 8.96
N PHE A 177 -1.08 3.93 9.08
CA PHE A 177 -1.23 4.94 8.05
C PHE A 177 -0.65 6.27 8.50
N TRP A 178 -0.27 7.11 7.54
CA TRP A 178 0.21 8.47 7.78
C TRP A 178 -0.44 9.43 6.80
N ALA A 179 -0.85 10.57 7.33
CA ALA A 179 -1.27 11.72 6.54
C ALA A 179 -0.42 12.92 6.96
N ASN A 180 0.34 13.52 6.04
CA ASN A 180 1.26 14.63 6.31
C ASN A 180 2.19 14.39 7.51
N GLY A 181 2.70 13.16 7.64
CA GLY A 181 3.60 12.76 8.73
C GLY A 181 2.92 12.44 10.06
N VAL A 182 1.63 12.66 10.20
CA VAL A 182 0.88 12.26 11.39
C VAL A 182 0.44 10.81 11.26
N ALA A 183 0.72 10.00 12.27
CA ALA A 183 0.42 8.57 12.26
C ALA A 183 -0.98 8.26 12.82
N SER A 184 -1.63 7.27 12.25
CA SER A 184 -2.77 6.61 12.86
C SER A 184 -2.36 5.73 14.05
N PRO A 185 -3.29 5.20 14.84
CA PRO A 185 -3.04 4.01 15.65
C PRO A 185 -2.52 2.84 14.79
N VAL A 186 -1.96 1.83 15.45
CA VAL A 186 -1.66 0.55 14.83
C VAL A 186 -2.95 -0.25 14.73
N PHE A 187 -3.23 -0.76 13.55
CA PHE A 187 -4.33 -1.68 13.30
C PHE A 187 -3.77 -3.09 13.23
N GLU A 188 -3.90 -3.82 14.32
CA GLU A 188 -3.65 -5.25 14.29
C GLU A 188 -4.71 -5.91 13.42
N PHE A 189 -4.29 -6.70 12.49
CA PHE A 189 -5.19 -7.56 11.80
C PHE A 189 -5.48 -8.74 12.71
N GLY A 190 -6.68 -8.89 13.13
CA GLY A 190 -7.02 -10.07 13.80
C GLY A 190 -8.47 -10.13 13.95
N PRO A 191 -8.99 -11.17 13.51
CA PRO A 191 -10.16 -11.45 14.15
C PRO A 191 -9.91 -12.34 15.21
N THR A 192 -10.50 -12.69 15.65
CA THR A 192 -10.84 -13.97 16.16
C THR A 192 -9.64 -14.75 16.50
N VAL A 193 -9.38 -14.64 17.76
CA VAL A 193 -9.12 -15.81 18.57
C VAL A 193 -8.30 -16.90 17.86
N GLY A 194 -7.01 -16.85 18.05
CA GLY A 194 -6.16 -18.02 17.84
C GLY A 194 -5.26 -18.03 16.60
N SER A 195 -5.37 -17.05 15.76
CA SER A 195 -4.41 -16.89 14.65
C SER A 195 -3.57 -15.64 14.89
N GLY A 196 -2.29 -15.77 14.78
CA GLY A 196 -1.35 -14.69 14.98
C GLY A 196 -1.44 -13.63 13.89
N GLY A 197 -2.27 -12.62 14.10
CA GLY A 197 -2.39 -11.48 13.21
C GLY A 197 -3.05 -11.80 11.87
N LEU A 198 -3.53 -10.77 11.16
CA LEU A 198 -4.11 -10.95 9.85
C LEU A 198 -3.04 -11.36 8.85
N ASP A 199 -3.26 -12.50 8.31
CA ASP A 199 -2.66 -12.93 7.07
C ASP A 199 -3.32 -12.13 5.94
N ILE A 200 -2.52 -11.32 5.22
CA ILE A 200 -3.02 -10.64 4.02
C ILE A 200 -3.33 -11.64 2.90
N GLY A 201 -2.88 -12.88 3.05
CA GLY A 201 -2.93 -13.90 2.00
C GLY A 201 -1.86 -13.71 0.94
N ASN A 202 -1.54 -14.79 0.24
CA ASN A 202 -0.66 -14.74 -0.90
C ASN A 202 -1.39 -14.19 -2.12
N GLY A 203 -0.75 -13.28 -2.87
CA GLY A 203 -1.35 -12.69 -4.04
C GLY A 203 -2.06 -11.37 -3.79
N SER A 204 -1.86 -10.76 -2.62
CA SER A 204 -2.34 -9.40 -2.32
C SER A 204 -1.71 -8.36 -3.25
N GLN A 205 -2.42 -7.28 -3.55
CA GLN A 205 -2.00 -6.26 -4.51
C GLN A 205 -2.10 -4.88 -3.88
N LEU A 206 -1.11 -4.04 -4.14
CA LEU A 206 -1.05 -2.68 -3.62
C LEU A 206 -0.88 -1.68 -4.76
N GLY A 207 -1.54 -0.55 -4.64
CA GLY A 207 -1.43 0.57 -5.57
C GLY A 207 -2.27 1.73 -5.12
N GLY A 208 -2.77 2.50 -6.09
CA GLY A 208 -3.69 3.60 -5.84
C GLY A 208 -4.91 3.53 -6.75
N TYR A 209 -5.91 4.31 -6.38
CA TYR A 209 -7.14 4.42 -7.16
C TYR A 209 -7.61 5.86 -7.27
N PHE A 210 -8.39 6.10 -8.29
CA PHE A 210 -9.15 7.32 -8.51
C PHE A 210 -10.58 6.96 -8.87
N GLN A 211 -11.56 7.54 -8.18
CA GLN A 211 -12.97 7.27 -8.39
C GLN A 211 -13.77 8.56 -8.48
N ILE A 212 -14.72 8.59 -9.42
CA ILE A 212 -15.68 9.68 -9.57
C ILE A 212 -17.08 9.10 -9.46
N GLN A 213 -17.90 9.63 -8.55
CA GLN A 213 -19.32 9.30 -8.48
C GLN A 213 -20.09 9.95 -9.64
N ASN A 214 -21.09 9.23 -10.14
CA ASN A 214 -21.96 9.70 -11.21
C ASN A 214 -22.77 10.92 -10.77
N ALA A 215 -22.90 11.90 -11.68
CA ALA A 215 -23.77 13.07 -11.55
C ALA A 215 -24.73 13.14 -12.73
N PRO A 216 -25.87 12.44 -12.71
CA PRO A 216 -26.74 12.28 -13.87
C PRO A 216 -27.21 13.58 -14.54
N SER A 217 -27.25 14.68 -13.79
CA SER A 217 -27.69 15.99 -14.29
C SER A 217 -26.56 16.96 -14.61
N ASP A 218 -25.31 16.55 -14.48
CA ASP A 218 -24.16 17.43 -14.66
C ASP A 218 -23.13 16.83 -15.65
N PRO A 219 -23.21 17.19 -16.94
CA PRO A 219 -22.29 16.70 -17.95
C PRO A 219 -20.86 17.22 -17.79
N SER A 220 -20.63 18.23 -16.94
CA SER A 220 -19.28 18.73 -16.62
C SER A 220 -18.57 17.92 -15.52
N ASN A 221 -19.29 16.94 -14.90
CA ASN A 221 -18.75 16.17 -13.80
C ASN A 221 -17.49 15.38 -14.19
N GLY A 222 -16.39 15.73 -13.53
CA GLY A 222 -15.08 15.17 -13.78
C GLY A 222 -14.08 15.47 -12.66
N GLY A 223 -12.83 15.16 -12.91
CA GLY A 223 -11.74 15.42 -11.98
C GLY A 223 -10.42 14.81 -12.42
N ASP A 224 -9.39 15.14 -11.67
CA ASP A 224 -8.02 14.70 -11.90
C ASP A 224 -7.42 14.17 -10.61
N ALA A 225 -6.60 13.11 -10.73
CA ALA A 225 -5.77 12.62 -9.65
C ALA A 225 -4.33 12.51 -10.11
N LEU A 226 -3.41 13.13 -9.37
CA LEU A 226 -1.97 13.04 -9.57
C LEU A 226 -1.33 12.36 -8.35
N PHE A 227 -0.72 11.22 -8.59
CA PHE A 227 0.10 10.46 -7.65
C PHE A 227 1.55 10.70 -7.99
N SER A 228 2.34 11.28 -7.10
CA SER A 228 3.75 11.64 -7.37
C SER A 228 4.65 11.27 -6.20
N GLY A 229 5.96 11.21 -6.44
CA GLY A 229 6.92 10.81 -5.42
C GLY A 229 6.61 9.44 -4.83
N ILE A 230 6.18 8.51 -5.69
CA ILE A 230 5.75 7.17 -5.30
C ILE A 230 6.97 6.38 -4.85
N SER A 231 6.92 5.86 -3.63
CA SER A 231 8.00 5.07 -3.05
C SER A 231 7.44 3.83 -2.38
N ILE A 232 8.12 2.70 -2.56
CA ILE A 232 7.89 1.47 -1.80
C ILE A 232 9.21 0.88 -1.36
N SER A 233 9.30 0.49 -0.11
CA SER A 233 10.46 -0.20 0.45
C SER A 233 10.04 -1.40 1.28
N VAL A 234 10.85 -2.45 1.22
CA VAL A 234 10.66 -3.63 2.06
C VAL A 234 11.18 -3.36 3.45
N ILE A 235 10.45 -3.82 4.45
CA ILE A 235 10.94 -3.92 5.81
C ILE A 235 11.57 -5.30 5.95
N PRO A 236 12.90 -5.43 6.17
CA PRO A 236 13.51 -6.72 6.42
C PRO A 236 12.92 -7.33 7.68
N GLU A 237 12.51 -8.59 7.61
CA GLU A 237 12.20 -9.31 8.84
C GLU A 237 13.43 -9.30 9.77
N PRO A 238 13.24 -9.12 11.09
CA PRO A 238 14.31 -9.32 12.05
C PRO A 238 14.80 -10.76 11.90
N SER A 239 15.95 -10.95 11.26
CA SER A 239 16.40 -12.28 10.90
C SER A 239 16.66 -13.07 12.18
N VAL A 240 15.86 -14.09 12.42
CA VAL A 240 16.08 -15.12 13.48
C VAL A 240 17.50 -15.67 13.36
N PHE A 241 18.06 -15.68 12.14
CA PHE A 241 19.44 -16.07 11.85
C PHE A 241 20.51 -15.07 12.33
N ALA A 242 20.23 -13.76 12.33
CA ALA A 242 21.15 -12.79 12.93
C ALA A 242 21.17 -12.94 14.46
N LEU A 243 20.03 -13.20 15.08
CA LEU A 243 19.92 -13.49 16.52
C LEU A 243 20.57 -14.84 16.87
N LEU A 244 20.38 -15.87 16.07
CA LEU A 244 21.07 -17.17 16.21
C LEU A 244 22.58 -17.03 16.01
N GLY A 245 23.02 -16.24 15.02
CA GLY A 245 24.43 -15.95 14.77
C GLY A 245 25.07 -15.20 15.94
N LEU A 246 24.42 -14.21 16.50
CA LEU A 246 24.85 -13.49 17.69
C LEU A 246 24.83 -14.38 18.93
N GLY A 247 23.84 -15.25 19.08
CA GLY A 247 23.75 -16.23 20.16
C GLY A 247 24.87 -17.25 20.09
N MET A 248 25.21 -17.77 18.92
CA MET A 248 26.35 -18.70 18.74
C MET A 248 27.69 -18.01 18.96
N LEU A 249 27.86 -16.77 18.50
CA LEU A 249 29.06 -15.98 18.81
C LEU A 249 29.24 -15.78 20.33
N ALA A 250 28.17 -15.43 21.04
CA ALA A 250 28.20 -15.28 22.48
C ALA A 250 28.59 -16.59 23.22
N LEU A 251 28.08 -17.73 22.74
CA LEU A 251 28.47 -19.06 23.25
C LEU A 251 29.93 -19.39 23.00
N VAL A 252 30.46 -19.08 21.81
CA VAL A 252 31.89 -19.29 21.49
C VAL A 252 32.79 -18.43 22.37
N PHE A 253 32.41 -17.16 22.61
CA PHE A 253 33.17 -16.29 23.52
C PHE A 253 33.10 -16.74 24.98
N ARG A 254 32.00 -17.34 25.42
CA ARG A 254 31.86 -17.88 26.77
C ARG A 254 32.69 -19.16 26.98
N TYR A 255 32.84 -19.98 25.93
CA TYR A 255 33.62 -21.22 26.01
C TYR A 255 35.14 -21.00 25.89
N ARG A 256 35.59 -19.81 25.50
CA ARG A 256 37.00 -19.44 25.39
C ARG A 256 37.56 -18.76 26.65
N ARG A 257 36.76 -18.54 27.67
CA ARG A 257 37.17 -18.12 29.02
C ARG A 257 37.20 -19.31 29.95
#